data_0c6769e57878561d20d034e8a93ef4e7
#
_entry.id   0c6769e57878561d20d034e8a93ef4e7
#
_cell.length_a   1.000
_cell.length_b   1.000
_cell.length_c   1.000
_cell.angle_alpha   90.00
_cell.angle_beta   90.00
_cell.angle_gamma   90.00
#
_symmetry.space_group_name_H-M   'P 1'
#
loop_
_entity.id
_entity.type
_entity.pdbx_description
1 polymer ?
#
loop_
_entity_poly.entity_id
_entity_poly.type
_entity_poly.pdbx_seq_one_letter_code
_entity_poly.pdbx_strand_id
1 'polypeptide(L)'
;MAEQKGIFVDRSGQTEPAPELWEPAIIKRADFEGEIKRLSEMPMPNNGRRQSWIVHPDAHKLGVGLGLAPGIRPILEVLNPGEQTRPIRHNSTQVNFCILGSGHSMVAGQRIDFEQYDLFNFPSMQTYIHVNDSDSVQARRTYTNAPLLEKMNVHIV
;
A
#
# COMPACT_ATOMS: atom_id res chain seq x y z
N MET A 1 38.01 -6.43 13.62
CA MET A 1 36.89 -7.07 12.85
C MET A 1 36.56 -8.40 13.52
N ALA A 2 35.32 -8.66 13.81
CA ALA A 2 34.91 -9.96 14.31
C ALA A 2 35.09 -11.01 13.21
N GLU A 3 35.81 -12.08 13.49
CA GLU A 3 36.04 -13.17 12.55
C GLU A 3 34.76 -14.01 12.48
N GLN A 4 34.15 -14.07 11.30
CA GLN A 4 32.97 -14.89 11.07
C GLN A 4 33.40 -16.36 10.93
N LYS A 5 33.00 -17.21 11.88
CA LYS A 5 33.20 -18.67 11.84
C LYS A 5 31.90 -19.37 11.44
N GLY A 6 31.76 -19.72 10.17
CA GLY A 6 30.55 -20.36 9.66
C GLY A 6 29.29 -19.50 9.86
N ILE A 7 28.26 -20.01 10.52
CA ILE A 7 26.99 -19.32 10.80
C ILE A 7 27.01 -18.49 12.09
N PHE A 8 28.09 -18.57 12.87
CA PHE A 8 28.21 -17.85 14.13
C PHE A 8 28.98 -16.54 13.90
N VAL A 9 28.39 -15.43 14.40
CA VAL A 9 29.05 -14.12 14.43
C VAL A 9 29.25 -13.74 15.89
N ASP A 10 30.51 -13.56 16.29
CA ASP A 10 30.81 -13.14 17.65
C ASP A 10 30.39 -11.66 17.86
N ARG A 11 29.46 -11.46 18.77
CA ARG A 11 28.94 -10.14 19.16
C ARG A 11 29.24 -9.80 20.62
N SER A 12 30.10 -10.59 21.28
CA SER A 12 30.47 -10.41 22.68
C SER A 12 31.06 -9.01 22.91
N GLY A 13 30.52 -8.29 23.88
CA GLY A 13 30.98 -6.94 24.24
C GLY A 13 30.69 -5.86 23.21
N GLN A 14 29.92 -6.14 22.16
CA GLN A 14 29.53 -5.16 21.17
C GLN A 14 28.17 -4.53 21.53
N THR A 15 28.05 -3.24 21.29
CA THR A 15 26.75 -2.54 21.39
C THR A 15 25.87 -2.89 20.20
N GLU A 16 24.55 -2.85 20.40
CA GLU A 16 23.62 -2.98 19.29
C GLU A 16 23.85 -1.85 18.26
N PRO A 17 23.71 -2.14 16.97
CA PRO A 17 23.81 -1.10 15.97
C PRO A 17 22.73 -0.03 16.20
N ALA A 18 23.07 1.22 15.93
CA ALA A 18 22.10 2.30 15.98
C ALA A 18 20.95 2.01 15.00
N PRO A 19 19.69 2.31 15.37
CA PRO A 19 18.58 2.17 14.45
C PRO A 19 18.75 3.09 13.25
N GLU A 20 18.36 2.60 12.07
CA GLU A 20 18.31 3.44 10.87
C GLU A 20 17.20 4.48 11.04
N LEU A 21 17.55 5.74 10.81
CA LEU A 21 16.62 6.85 10.89
C LEU A 21 16.17 7.23 9.48
N TRP A 22 14.86 7.33 9.31
CA TRP A 22 14.26 7.82 8.07
C TRP A 22 14.08 9.32 8.15
N GLU A 23 14.56 10.04 7.15
CA GLU A 23 14.33 11.46 7.04
C GLU A 23 12.86 11.76 6.77
N PRO A 24 12.34 12.91 7.24
CA PRO A 24 10.99 13.32 6.88
C PRO A 24 10.82 13.45 5.37
N ALA A 25 9.71 12.92 4.85
CA ALA A 25 9.33 13.04 3.45
C ALA A 25 7.92 13.60 3.34
N ILE A 26 7.68 14.43 2.34
CA ILE A 26 6.38 15.01 2.06
C ILE A 26 5.98 14.73 0.61
N ILE A 27 4.75 14.27 0.42
CA ILE A 27 4.11 14.19 -0.88
C ILE A 27 3.03 15.27 -0.91
N LYS A 28 3.18 16.23 -1.78
CA LYS A 28 2.28 17.37 -1.85
C LYS A 28 1.00 17.03 -2.62
N ARG A 29 -0.02 17.85 -2.41
CA ARG A 29 -1.30 17.73 -3.13
C ARG A 29 -1.12 17.65 -4.64
N ALA A 30 -0.27 18.52 -5.21
CA ALA A 30 -0.02 18.53 -6.64
C ALA A 30 0.56 17.22 -7.18
N ASP A 31 1.40 16.53 -6.37
CA ASP A 31 1.96 15.23 -6.74
C ASP A 31 0.85 14.18 -6.83
N PHE A 32 -0.10 14.17 -5.88
CA PHE A 32 -1.26 13.28 -5.91
C PHE A 32 -2.17 13.57 -7.10
N GLU A 33 -2.48 14.83 -7.35
CA GLU A 33 -3.34 15.24 -8.48
C GLU A 33 -2.71 14.82 -9.82
N GLY A 34 -1.41 15.01 -9.97
CA GLY A 34 -0.67 14.58 -11.17
C GLY A 34 -0.68 13.06 -11.34
N GLU A 35 -0.49 12.32 -10.27
CA GLU A 35 -0.48 10.84 -10.30
C GLU A 35 -1.88 10.24 -10.53
N ILE A 36 -2.92 10.82 -9.94
CA ILE A 36 -4.32 10.44 -10.23
C ILE A 36 -4.62 10.61 -11.71
N LYS A 37 -4.23 11.75 -12.28
CA LYS A 37 -4.40 12.02 -13.72
C LYS A 37 -3.67 10.97 -14.56
N ARG A 38 -2.40 10.73 -14.27
CA ARG A 38 -1.59 9.73 -14.99
C ARG A 38 -2.22 8.34 -14.94
N LEU A 39 -2.63 7.88 -13.76
CA LEU A 39 -3.26 6.57 -13.58
C LEU A 39 -4.61 6.48 -14.29
N SER A 40 -5.41 7.57 -14.29
CA SER A 40 -6.71 7.58 -14.97
C SER A 40 -6.59 7.52 -16.50
N GLU A 41 -5.51 8.03 -17.06
CA GLU A 41 -5.27 8.07 -18.50
C GLU A 41 -4.62 6.79 -19.05
N MET A 42 -4.06 5.94 -18.20
CA MET A 42 -3.45 4.68 -18.65
C MET A 42 -4.49 3.59 -18.88
N PRO A 43 -4.24 2.62 -19.79
CA PRO A 43 -5.10 1.46 -19.95
C PRO A 43 -5.24 0.65 -18.67
N MET A 44 -6.39 -0.01 -18.50
CA MET A 44 -6.59 -0.91 -17.35
C MET A 44 -5.61 -2.08 -17.42
N PRO A 45 -4.76 -2.29 -16.41
CA PRO A 45 -3.88 -3.45 -16.36
C PRO A 45 -4.65 -4.76 -16.23
N ASN A 46 -4.03 -5.88 -16.62
CA ASN A 46 -4.65 -7.21 -16.59
C ASN A 46 -5.13 -7.63 -15.19
N ASN A 47 -4.46 -7.15 -14.13
CA ASN A 47 -4.88 -7.42 -12.76
C ASN A 47 -6.06 -6.54 -12.28
N GLY A 48 -6.55 -5.63 -13.12
CA GLY A 48 -7.65 -4.72 -12.80
C GLY A 48 -7.28 -3.62 -11.80
N ARG A 49 -5.99 -3.33 -11.61
CA ARG A 49 -5.54 -2.34 -10.63
C ARG A 49 -4.60 -1.31 -11.25
N ARG A 50 -5.05 -0.05 -11.29
CA ARG A 50 -4.17 1.10 -11.50
C ARG A 50 -3.73 1.58 -10.13
N GLN A 51 -2.46 1.39 -9.81
CA GLN A 51 -1.94 1.72 -8.49
C GLN A 51 -0.51 2.25 -8.55
N SER A 52 -0.20 3.12 -7.61
CA SER A 52 1.15 3.57 -7.33
C SER A 52 1.46 3.38 -5.85
N TRP A 53 2.59 2.74 -5.56
CA TRP A 53 3.10 2.64 -4.20
C TRP A 53 3.83 3.92 -3.84
N ILE A 54 3.57 4.46 -2.68
CA ILE A 54 4.26 5.63 -2.16
C ILE A 54 5.41 5.13 -1.31
N VAL A 55 6.63 5.36 -1.80
CA VAL A 55 7.86 4.80 -1.24
C VAL A 55 8.80 5.92 -0.85
N HIS A 56 9.38 5.81 0.34
CA HIS A 56 10.41 6.73 0.78
C HIS A 56 11.61 6.69 -0.19
N PRO A 57 12.20 7.85 -0.56
CA PRO A 57 13.32 7.88 -1.51
C PRO A 57 14.50 6.99 -1.11
N ASP A 58 14.75 6.82 0.18
CA ASP A 58 15.88 6.03 0.71
C ASP A 58 15.51 4.58 1.06
N ALA A 59 14.27 4.15 0.85
CA ALA A 59 13.82 2.80 1.22
C ALA A 59 14.69 1.68 0.62
N HIS A 60 15.14 1.82 -0.62
CA HIS A 60 16.02 0.87 -1.28
C HIS A 60 17.40 0.77 -0.62
N LYS A 61 17.95 1.89 -0.14
CA LYS A 61 19.26 1.95 0.52
C LYS A 61 19.22 1.30 1.89
N LEU A 62 18.08 1.36 2.56
CA LEU A 62 17.90 0.86 3.91
C LEU A 62 17.61 -0.65 3.96
N GLY A 63 17.45 -1.31 2.80
CA GLY A 63 17.20 -2.75 2.73
C GLY A 63 15.89 -3.20 3.39
N VAL A 64 14.95 -2.29 3.60
CA VAL A 64 13.62 -2.56 4.16
C VAL A 64 12.58 -2.72 3.05
N GLY A 65 11.43 -3.27 3.38
CA GLY A 65 10.30 -3.37 2.44
C GLY A 65 9.87 -2.01 1.90
N LEU A 66 9.40 -1.96 0.66
CA LEU A 66 9.01 -0.73 -0.01
C LEU A 66 7.81 -0.07 0.68
N GLY A 67 8.05 1.04 1.36
CA GLY A 67 7.05 1.83 2.06
C GLY A 67 7.50 3.26 2.30
N LEU A 68 6.58 4.10 2.78
CA LEU A 68 6.87 5.49 3.12
C LEU A 68 7.50 5.61 4.52
N ALA A 69 7.18 4.67 5.39
CA ALA A 69 7.75 4.50 6.71
C ALA A 69 8.00 3.01 6.96
N PRO A 70 8.83 2.64 7.95
CA PRO A 70 9.06 1.24 8.29
C PRO A 70 7.75 0.49 8.53
N GLY A 71 7.52 -0.57 7.77
CA GLY A 71 6.32 -1.42 7.90
C GLY A 71 5.03 -0.84 7.35
N ILE A 72 5.02 0.37 6.79
CA ILE A 72 3.81 1.04 6.28
C ILE A 72 4.00 1.44 4.82
N ARG A 73 3.09 0.97 3.97
CA ARG A 73 3.01 1.35 2.55
C ARG A 73 1.68 2.03 2.26
N PRO A 74 1.67 3.34 1.98
CA PRO A 74 0.53 3.97 1.35
C PRO A 74 0.49 3.58 -0.13
N ILE A 75 -0.71 3.32 -0.65
CA ILE A 75 -0.96 2.99 -2.06
C ILE A 75 -2.02 3.93 -2.58
N LEU A 76 -1.77 4.55 -3.73
CA LEU A 76 -2.77 5.31 -4.46
C LEU A 76 -3.39 4.40 -5.51
N GLU A 77 -4.70 4.26 -5.50
CA GLU A 77 -5.46 3.46 -6.48
C GLU A 77 -6.54 4.31 -7.16
N VAL A 78 -6.72 4.10 -8.46
CA VAL A 78 -7.67 4.86 -9.29
C VAL A 78 -8.54 3.91 -10.11
N LEU A 79 -9.85 4.15 -10.08
CA LEU A 79 -10.83 3.55 -10.97
C LEU A 79 -11.56 4.63 -11.75
N ASN A 80 -11.65 4.47 -13.07
CA ASN A 80 -12.48 5.31 -13.92
C ASN A 80 -13.97 4.89 -13.80
N PRO A 81 -14.91 5.72 -14.27
CA PRO A 81 -16.33 5.38 -14.27
C PRO A 81 -16.61 4.00 -14.88
N GLY A 82 -17.39 3.19 -14.19
CA GLY A 82 -17.81 1.85 -14.63
C GLY A 82 -16.76 0.74 -14.45
N GLU A 83 -15.59 1.06 -13.94
CA GLU A 83 -14.54 0.07 -13.70
C GLU A 83 -14.63 -0.59 -12.34
N GLN A 84 -14.06 -1.79 -12.25
CA GLN A 84 -13.90 -2.52 -10.99
C GLN A 84 -12.57 -3.27 -10.97
N THR A 85 -12.09 -3.56 -9.77
CA THR A 85 -10.92 -4.44 -9.60
C THR A 85 -11.30 -5.90 -9.81
N ARG A 86 -10.32 -6.75 -10.06
CA ARG A 86 -10.48 -8.19 -9.86
C ARG A 86 -10.53 -8.50 -8.37
N PRO A 87 -11.00 -9.69 -7.98
CA PRO A 87 -10.98 -10.11 -6.58
C PRO A 87 -9.58 -10.02 -5.98
N ILE A 88 -9.50 -9.44 -4.80
CA ILE A 88 -8.26 -9.21 -4.05
C ILE A 88 -8.37 -9.90 -2.70
N ARG A 89 -7.29 -10.58 -2.29
CA ARG A 89 -7.21 -11.24 -0.99
C ARG A 89 -5.76 -11.23 -0.50
N HIS A 90 -5.54 -10.91 0.76
CA HIS A 90 -4.21 -10.93 1.39
C HIS A 90 -4.34 -10.96 2.91
N ASN A 91 -3.26 -11.31 3.60
CA ASN A 91 -3.22 -11.36 5.05
C ASN A 91 -2.71 -10.06 5.71
N SER A 92 -2.28 -9.07 4.93
CA SER A 92 -1.91 -7.77 5.47
C SER A 92 -3.13 -6.97 5.92
N THR A 93 -2.96 -6.16 6.96
CA THR A 93 -3.95 -5.19 7.39
C THR A 93 -4.03 -4.06 6.40
N GLN A 94 -5.24 -3.60 6.12
CA GLN A 94 -5.47 -2.54 5.16
C GLN A 94 -6.55 -1.58 5.66
N VAL A 95 -6.24 -0.29 5.57
CA VAL A 95 -7.17 0.81 5.78
C VAL A 95 -7.27 1.61 4.50
N ASN A 96 -8.49 1.91 4.07
CA ASN A 96 -8.78 2.64 2.84
C ASN A 96 -9.39 4.00 3.16
N PHE A 97 -8.94 5.01 2.45
CA PHE A 97 -9.47 6.37 2.53
C PHE A 97 -9.83 6.86 1.13
N CYS A 98 -11.11 7.18 0.93
CA CYS A 98 -11.55 7.75 -0.34
C CYS A 98 -11.14 9.22 -0.40
N ILE A 99 -10.27 9.58 -1.34
CA ILE A 99 -9.77 10.96 -1.49
C ILE A 99 -10.47 11.71 -2.61
N LEU A 100 -11.13 11.01 -3.54
CA LEU A 100 -11.83 11.60 -4.67
C LEU A 100 -12.95 10.67 -5.13
N GLY A 101 -14.11 11.24 -5.42
CA GLY A 101 -15.24 10.50 -5.98
C GLY A 101 -15.97 9.64 -4.96
N SER A 102 -16.58 8.57 -5.46
CA SER A 102 -17.39 7.64 -4.68
C SER A 102 -17.38 6.25 -5.32
N GLY A 103 -18.00 5.29 -4.67
CA GLY A 103 -18.21 3.95 -5.17
C GLY A 103 -18.61 2.99 -4.09
N HIS A 104 -18.33 1.72 -4.29
CA HIS A 104 -18.53 0.71 -3.26
C HIS A 104 -17.49 -0.39 -3.33
N SER A 105 -17.41 -1.14 -2.25
CA SER A 105 -16.62 -2.37 -2.17
C SER A 105 -17.52 -3.52 -1.77
N MET A 106 -17.31 -4.68 -2.38
CA MET A 106 -17.90 -5.94 -1.94
C MET A 106 -16.88 -6.68 -1.11
N VAL A 107 -17.18 -6.96 0.14
CA VAL A 107 -16.26 -7.64 1.08
C VAL A 107 -17.02 -8.81 1.71
N ALA A 108 -16.57 -10.03 1.48
CA ALA A 108 -17.20 -11.24 2.03
C ALA A 108 -18.74 -11.26 1.79
N GLY A 109 -19.19 -10.83 0.63
CA GLY A 109 -20.61 -10.75 0.28
C GLY A 109 -21.37 -9.53 0.82
N GLN A 110 -20.70 -8.66 1.56
CA GLN A 110 -21.28 -7.41 2.07
C GLN A 110 -20.89 -6.23 1.19
N ARG A 111 -21.87 -5.35 0.92
CA ARG A 111 -21.63 -4.10 0.21
C ARG A 111 -21.32 -2.98 1.18
N ILE A 112 -20.24 -2.26 0.92
CA ILE A 112 -19.81 -1.06 1.65
C ILE A 112 -19.79 0.09 0.65
N ASP A 113 -20.74 1.01 0.77
CA ASP A 113 -20.77 2.26 0.00
C ASP A 113 -19.86 3.28 0.66
N PHE A 114 -19.13 4.04 -0.15
CA PHE A 114 -18.26 5.10 0.34
C PHE A 114 -18.24 6.31 -0.61
N GLU A 115 -17.95 7.46 -0.04
CA GLU A 115 -17.74 8.72 -0.76
C GLU A 115 -16.47 9.43 -0.29
N GLN A 116 -16.19 10.59 -0.86
CA GLN A 116 -15.00 11.37 -0.51
C GLN A 116 -14.90 11.59 1.01
N TYR A 117 -13.72 11.32 1.56
CA TYR A 117 -13.34 11.40 2.98
C TYR A 117 -13.84 10.27 3.88
N ASP A 118 -14.53 9.29 3.34
CA ASP A 118 -14.84 8.08 4.11
C ASP A 118 -13.60 7.22 4.33
N LEU A 119 -13.52 6.65 5.52
CA LEU A 119 -12.47 5.73 5.95
C LEU A 119 -13.09 4.38 6.25
N PHE A 120 -12.51 3.31 5.72
CA PHE A 120 -13.00 1.94 5.93
C PHE A 120 -11.86 0.93 5.91
N ASN A 121 -12.07 -0.22 6.57
CA ASN A 121 -11.09 -1.30 6.64
C ASN A 121 -11.66 -2.58 6.05
N PHE A 122 -10.74 -3.49 5.72
CA PHE A 122 -11.08 -4.87 5.37
C PHE A 122 -10.44 -5.85 6.34
N PRO A 123 -11.20 -6.86 6.79
CA PRO A 123 -10.61 -7.94 7.56
C PRO A 123 -9.55 -8.69 6.75
N SER A 124 -8.48 -9.08 7.42
CA SER A 124 -7.43 -9.92 6.84
C SER A 124 -8.02 -11.20 6.23
N MET A 125 -7.51 -11.61 5.08
CA MET A 125 -7.90 -12.82 4.34
C MET A 125 -9.33 -12.83 3.77
N GLN A 126 -10.10 -11.76 3.90
CA GLN A 126 -11.38 -11.65 3.21
C GLN A 126 -11.17 -11.22 1.76
N THR A 127 -11.88 -11.87 0.85
CA THR A 127 -11.87 -11.47 -0.57
C THR A 127 -12.73 -10.23 -0.75
N TYR A 128 -12.20 -9.25 -1.49
CA TYR A 128 -12.91 -8.02 -1.79
C TYR A 128 -12.69 -7.55 -3.22
N ILE A 129 -13.61 -6.74 -3.72
CA ILE A 129 -13.47 -5.96 -4.96
C ILE A 129 -13.83 -4.51 -4.69
N HIS A 130 -13.22 -3.60 -5.42
CA HIS A 130 -13.62 -2.19 -5.46
C HIS A 130 -14.35 -1.91 -6.77
N VAL A 131 -15.40 -1.10 -6.72
CA VAL A 131 -16.24 -0.76 -7.87
C VAL A 131 -16.42 0.75 -7.92
N ASN A 132 -16.24 1.33 -9.09
CA ASN A 132 -16.64 2.69 -9.38
C ASN A 132 -17.91 2.67 -10.25
N ASP A 133 -19.06 2.76 -9.62
CA ASP A 133 -20.37 2.82 -10.27
C ASP A 133 -20.89 4.26 -10.44
N SER A 134 -20.00 5.25 -10.24
CA SER A 134 -20.27 6.66 -10.47
C SER A 134 -19.89 7.11 -11.89
N ASP A 135 -20.16 8.35 -12.22
CA ASP A 135 -19.81 8.99 -13.49
C ASP A 135 -18.50 9.79 -13.46
N SER A 136 -17.77 9.73 -12.34
CA SER A 136 -16.51 10.44 -12.13
C SER A 136 -15.39 9.52 -11.66
N VAL A 137 -14.15 9.99 -11.75
CA VAL A 137 -12.98 9.24 -11.29
C VAL A 137 -13.05 9.00 -9.78
N GLN A 138 -12.77 7.77 -9.37
CA GLN A 138 -12.59 7.38 -7.99
C GLN A 138 -11.11 7.23 -7.68
N ALA A 139 -10.63 7.87 -6.62
CA ALA A 139 -9.29 7.67 -6.11
C ALA A 139 -9.33 7.33 -4.62
N ARG A 140 -8.60 6.28 -4.25
CA ARG A 140 -8.47 5.80 -2.88
C ARG A 140 -7.02 5.77 -2.46
N ARG A 141 -6.76 6.12 -1.23
CA ARG A 141 -5.48 5.91 -0.57
C ARG A 141 -5.61 4.75 0.39
N THR A 142 -4.79 3.75 0.18
CA THR A 142 -4.72 2.56 1.02
C THR A 142 -3.47 2.61 1.88
N TYR A 143 -3.59 2.26 3.15
CA TYR A 143 -2.48 2.08 4.07
C TYR A 143 -2.41 0.62 4.46
N THR A 144 -1.24 0.00 4.28
CA THR A 144 -1.06 -1.42 4.55
C THR A 144 0.25 -1.68 5.29
N ASN A 145 0.24 -2.71 6.15
CA ASN A 145 1.44 -3.23 6.80
C ASN A 145 2.14 -4.33 5.98
N ALA A 146 1.77 -4.51 4.72
CA ALA A 146 2.38 -5.51 3.84
C ALA A 146 3.91 -5.51 3.86
N PRO A 147 4.62 -4.36 3.87
CA PRO A 147 6.08 -4.35 3.92
C PRO A 147 6.67 -5.10 5.11
N LEU A 148 6.01 -5.04 6.27
CA LEU A 148 6.43 -5.79 7.45
C LEU A 148 6.30 -7.30 7.23
N LEU A 149 5.16 -7.75 6.71
CA LEU A 149 4.91 -9.16 6.42
C LEU A 149 5.81 -9.70 5.31
N GLU A 150 6.08 -8.89 4.28
CA GLU A 150 7.04 -9.20 3.21
C GLU A 150 8.45 -9.40 3.78
N LYS A 151 8.89 -8.51 4.66
CA LYS A 151 10.20 -8.61 5.32
C LYS A 151 10.35 -9.87 6.16
N MET A 152 9.27 -10.31 6.80
CA MET A 152 9.21 -11.52 7.62
C MET A 152 8.98 -12.80 6.80
N ASN A 153 8.77 -12.70 5.49
CA ASN A 153 8.40 -13.80 4.59
C ASN A 153 7.10 -14.52 4.97
N VAL A 154 6.15 -13.78 5.51
CA VAL A 154 4.83 -14.30 5.90
C VAL A 154 3.66 -13.62 5.18
N HIS A 155 3.94 -12.81 4.16
CA HIS A 155 2.90 -12.16 3.37
C HIS A 155 2.26 -13.16 2.41
N ILE A 156 0.94 -13.28 2.46
CA ILE A 156 0.12 -14.15 1.61
C ILE A 156 -0.80 -13.25 0.76
N VAL A 157 -0.81 -13.48 -0.52
CA VAL A 157 -1.61 -12.75 -1.52
C VAL A 157 -2.47 -13.71 -2.33
#